data_11702aaef3cf36eb0a86efcfc33365c9
#
_entry.id   11702aaef3cf36eb0a86efcfc33365c9
#
_cell.length_a   1.000
_cell.length_b   1.000
_cell.length_c   1.000
_cell.angle_alpha   90.00
_cell.angle_beta   90.00
_cell.angle_gamma   90.00
#
_symmetry.space_group_name_H-M   'P 1'
#
loop_
_entity.id
_entity.type
_entity.pdbx_description
1 polymer ?
#
loop_
_entity_poly.entity_id
_entity_poly.type
_entity_poly.pdbx_seq_one_letter_code
_entity_poly.pdbx_strand_id
1 'polypeptide(L)'
;MQREIKRNSVRQKNVIKSGSYRIILPDKSYLCQLSTINYQLMKYLYTALILAFLCQGGATAQEKKSGFFDKVKSTFSSEIKIGTYTFKDNGAVYTGEIKGRKPNGKGKTVFKNGDVYEGEYVKGKREGYGTYMFPDGEKYDGQWFQDQQHGRGIYYFMNNNRYDGMWYQDYQ
;
A
#
# COMPACT_ATOMS: atom_id res chain seq x y z
N MET A 1 -33.42 6.83 -24.67
CA MET A 1 -32.56 7.83 -25.29
C MET A 1 -31.87 8.80 -24.32
N GLN A 2 -32.15 8.79 -23.00
CA GLN A 2 -31.50 9.71 -22.03
C GLN A 2 -30.40 9.08 -21.16
N ARG A 3 -30.09 7.78 -21.29
CA ARG A 3 -29.03 7.10 -20.49
C ARG A 3 -27.66 7.09 -21.16
N GLU A 4 -27.56 7.42 -22.43
CA GLU A 4 -26.28 7.43 -23.17
C GLU A 4 -25.49 8.75 -23.06
N ILE A 5 -26.19 9.86 -22.77
CA ILE A 5 -25.56 11.18 -22.71
C ILE A 5 -24.70 11.38 -21.44
N LYS A 6 -24.97 10.63 -20.35
CA LYS A 6 -24.17 10.74 -19.11
C LYS A 6 -22.83 10.00 -19.13
N ARG A 7 -22.65 9.02 -20.02
CA ARG A 7 -21.37 8.28 -20.11
C ARG A 7 -20.24 9.06 -20.81
N ASN A 8 -20.58 10.04 -21.63
CA ASN A 8 -19.56 10.83 -22.37
C ASN A 8 -19.03 12.05 -21.63
N SER A 9 -19.62 12.48 -20.53
CA SER A 9 -19.18 13.70 -19.83
C SER A 9 -18.01 13.47 -18.84
N VAL A 10 -17.74 12.23 -18.46
CA VAL A 10 -16.66 11.90 -17.50
C VAL A 10 -15.30 11.73 -18.19
N ARG A 11 -15.27 11.55 -19.51
CA ARG A 11 -14.02 11.30 -20.28
C ARG A 11 -13.23 12.54 -20.71
N GLN A 12 -13.72 13.77 -20.47
CA GLN A 12 -13.07 14.97 -21.03
C GLN A 12 -12.15 15.78 -20.10
N LYS A 13 -11.89 15.35 -18.86
CA LYS A 13 -11.17 16.21 -17.89
C LYS A 13 -9.64 16.10 -17.87
N ASN A 14 -9.02 15.21 -18.64
CA ASN A 14 -7.56 15.02 -18.58
C ASN A 14 -6.84 15.25 -19.92
N VAL A 15 -7.32 16.15 -20.77
CA VAL A 15 -6.65 16.51 -22.03
C VAL A 15 -6.05 17.89 -21.91
N ILE A 16 -4.74 17.99 -21.86
CA ILE A 16 -4.01 19.26 -21.99
C ILE A 16 -3.62 19.41 -23.47
N LYS A 17 -4.08 20.51 -24.11
CA LYS A 17 -3.66 20.90 -25.46
C LYS A 17 -2.35 21.66 -25.34
N SER A 18 -1.26 21.09 -25.86
CA SER A 18 0.00 21.77 -26.09
C SER A 18 0.42 21.52 -27.54
N GLY A 19 0.24 22.51 -28.40
CA GLY A 19 0.64 22.42 -29.79
C GLY A 19 -0.11 21.36 -30.60
N SER A 20 0.56 20.76 -31.58
CA SER A 20 0.00 19.81 -32.56
C SER A 20 -0.17 18.37 -32.02
N TYR A 21 0.09 18.11 -30.75
CA TYR A 21 -0.01 16.76 -30.16
C TYR A 21 -1.01 16.71 -28.99
N ARG A 22 -1.88 15.69 -28.98
CA ARG A 22 -2.74 15.36 -27.83
C ARG A 22 -1.98 14.42 -26.91
N ILE A 23 -1.59 14.91 -25.75
CA ILE A 23 -1.04 14.07 -24.68
C ILE A 23 -2.22 13.62 -23.81
N ILE A 24 -2.53 12.34 -23.86
CA ILE A 24 -3.47 11.69 -22.91
C ILE A 24 -2.64 11.37 -21.67
N LEU A 25 -2.87 12.10 -20.59
CA LEU A 25 -2.26 11.79 -19.31
C LEU A 25 -2.82 10.46 -18.80
N PRO A 26 -1.98 9.53 -18.35
CA PRO A 26 -2.44 8.29 -17.76
C PRO A 26 -3.25 8.58 -16.50
N ASP A 27 -4.29 7.80 -16.29
CA ASP A 27 -5.15 7.85 -15.13
C ASP A 27 -4.32 7.72 -13.83
N LYS A 28 -4.78 8.38 -12.75
CA LYS A 28 -4.10 8.34 -11.44
C LYS A 28 -3.89 6.92 -10.91
N SER A 29 -4.73 5.96 -11.31
CA SER A 29 -4.56 4.54 -11.03
C SER A 29 -3.26 3.96 -11.62
N TYR A 30 -2.87 4.40 -12.83
CA TYR A 30 -1.60 4.00 -13.47
C TYR A 30 -0.37 4.56 -12.74
N LEU A 31 -0.49 5.78 -12.22
CA LEU A 31 0.60 6.41 -11.45
C LEU A 31 0.81 5.71 -10.09
N CYS A 32 -0.26 5.17 -9.49
CA CYS A 32 -0.16 4.39 -8.26
C CYS A 32 0.55 3.03 -8.49
N GLN A 33 0.25 2.34 -9.59
CA GLN A 33 0.97 1.11 -9.97
C GLN A 33 2.44 1.37 -10.28
N LEU A 34 2.76 2.48 -10.95
CA LEU A 34 4.15 2.86 -11.23
C LEU A 34 4.94 3.20 -9.96
N SER A 35 4.29 3.76 -8.94
CA SER A 35 4.96 4.07 -7.66
C SER A 35 5.36 2.81 -6.90
N THR A 36 4.54 1.77 -6.93
CA THR A 36 4.81 0.47 -6.28
C THR A 36 5.90 -0.32 -7.04
N ILE A 37 5.84 -0.31 -8.37
CA ILE A 37 6.86 -0.93 -9.24
C ILE A 37 8.19 -0.18 -9.11
N ASN A 38 8.17 1.15 -9.06
CA ASN A 38 9.38 1.96 -8.88
C ASN A 38 10.05 1.72 -7.51
N TYR A 39 9.26 1.52 -6.45
CA TYR A 39 9.81 1.21 -5.13
C TYR A 39 10.52 -0.16 -5.11
N GLN A 40 9.94 -1.18 -5.72
CA GLN A 40 10.57 -2.50 -5.83
C GLN A 40 11.82 -2.46 -6.74
N LEU A 41 11.74 -1.81 -7.90
CA LEU A 41 12.88 -1.62 -8.80
C LEU A 41 14.02 -0.82 -8.14
N MET A 42 13.71 0.24 -7.39
CA MET A 42 14.70 1.00 -6.63
C MET A 42 15.36 0.15 -5.55
N LYS A 43 14.63 -0.75 -4.92
CA LYS A 43 15.18 -1.70 -3.94
C LYS A 43 16.18 -2.66 -4.59
N TYR A 44 15.87 -3.21 -5.76
CA TYR A 44 16.78 -4.10 -6.51
C TYR A 44 17.97 -3.35 -7.09
N LEU A 45 17.80 -2.13 -7.60
CA LEU A 45 18.91 -1.29 -8.08
C LEU A 45 19.86 -0.91 -6.94
N TYR A 46 19.32 -0.60 -5.75
CA TYR A 46 20.15 -0.25 -4.58
C TYR A 46 20.94 -1.46 -4.06
N THR A 47 20.34 -2.66 -4.04
CA THR A 47 21.06 -3.90 -3.67
C THR A 47 22.11 -4.28 -4.72
N ALA A 48 21.83 -4.09 -6.01
CA ALA A 48 22.77 -4.35 -7.09
C ALA A 48 23.97 -3.37 -7.06
N LEU A 49 23.72 -2.07 -6.77
CA LEU A 49 24.78 -1.06 -6.59
C LEU A 49 25.67 -1.38 -5.38
N ILE A 50 25.09 -1.84 -4.27
CA ILE A 50 25.86 -2.26 -3.09
C ILE A 50 26.72 -3.48 -3.42
N LEU A 51 26.19 -4.48 -4.14
CA LEU A 51 26.94 -5.67 -4.58
C LEU A 51 28.04 -5.30 -5.58
N ALA A 52 27.79 -4.40 -6.52
CA ALA A 52 28.80 -3.94 -7.50
C ALA A 52 29.95 -3.16 -6.81
N PHE A 53 29.64 -2.38 -5.76
CA PHE A 53 30.66 -1.68 -4.99
C PHE A 53 31.53 -2.61 -4.14
N LEU A 54 30.99 -3.78 -3.75
CA LEU A 54 31.73 -4.81 -3.01
C LEU A 54 32.70 -5.60 -3.90
N CYS A 55 32.43 -5.69 -5.22
CA CYS A 55 33.30 -6.40 -6.18
C CYS A 55 34.51 -5.60 -6.68
N GLN A 56 34.58 -4.28 -6.48
CA GLN A 56 35.67 -3.44 -6.98
C GLN A 56 36.77 -3.12 -5.95
N GLY A 57 36.71 -3.70 -4.75
CA GLY A 57 37.68 -3.43 -3.67
C GLY A 57 38.67 -4.56 -3.48
N GLY A 58 39.75 -4.58 -4.26
CA GLY A 58 40.95 -5.35 -3.95
C GLY A 58 41.54 -4.93 -2.61
N ALA A 59 41.96 -5.92 -1.83
CA ALA A 59 42.65 -5.94 -0.56
C ALA A 59 43.35 -4.63 -0.12
N THR A 60 42.96 -4.10 1.01
CA THR A 60 43.68 -3.41 2.10
C THR A 60 42.88 -2.30 2.80
N ALA A 61 41.66 -2.52 3.21
CA ALA A 61 40.94 -1.54 4.05
C ALA A 61 39.93 -2.23 5.01
N GLN A 62 40.43 -3.12 5.88
CA GLN A 62 39.52 -3.98 6.67
C GLN A 62 39.13 -3.41 8.05
N GLU A 63 39.65 -2.26 8.51
CA GLU A 63 39.41 -1.82 9.89
C GLU A 63 38.50 -0.58 10.10
N LYS A 64 38.14 0.15 9.05
CA LYS A 64 37.25 1.34 9.22
C LYS A 64 35.82 1.20 8.68
N LYS A 65 35.45 0.03 8.08
CA LYS A 65 34.14 -0.19 7.45
C LYS A 65 33.06 -0.71 8.40
N SER A 66 33.41 -1.29 9.56
CA SER A 66 32.42 -1.87 10.48
C SER A 66 31.48 -0.79 11.06
N GLY A 67 32.02 0.30 11.55
CA GLY A 67 31.22 1.35 12.19
C GLY A 67 30.23 2.09 11.28
N PHE A 68 30.54 2.22 9.98
CA PHE A 68 29.61 2.82 9.01
C PHE A 68 28.47 1.87 8.69
N PHE A 69 28.76 0.58 8.46
CA PHE A 69 27.75 -0.44 8.20
C PHE A 69 26.86 -0.71 9.42
N ASP A 70 27.43 -0.68 10.62
CA ASP A 70 26.66 -0.83 11.86
C ASP A 70 25.77 0.39 12.11
N LYS A 71 26.25 1.60 11.81
CA LYS A 71 25.42 2.82 11.87
C LYS A 71 24.34 2.84 10.81
N VAL A 72 24.59 2.36 9.59
CA VAL A 72 23.59 2.19 8.54
C VAL A 72 22.59 1.09 8.92
N LYS A 73 23.04 -0.04 9.47
CA LYS A 73 22.16 -1.09 10.01
C LYS A 73 21.26 -0.56 11.14
N SER A 74 21.79 0.19 12.09
CA SER A 74 21.02 0.76 13.19
C SER A 74 20.02 1.84 12.72
N THR A 75 20.34 2.55 11.65
CA THR A 75 19.42 3.55 11.06
C THR A 75 18.32 2.90 10.22
N PHE A 76 18.58 1.73 9.62
CA PHE A 76 17.62 0.99 8.79
C PHE A 76 16.87 -0.10 9.56
N SER A 77 17.39 -0.61 10.66
CA SER A 77 16.70 -1.55 11.53
C SER A 77 15.95 -0.82 12.65
N SER A 78 14.94 -0.04 12.29
CA SER A 78 13.84 0.12 13.24
C SER A 78 13.20 -1.26 13.33
N GLU A 79 13.59 -1.98 14.38
CA GLU A 79 13.15 -3.35 14.68
C GLU A 79 11.64 -3.45 14.58
N ILE A 80 11.16 -4.31 13.69
CA ILE A 80 9.75 -4.67 13.64
C ILE A 80 9.50 -5.51 14.89
N LYS A 81 8.58 -5.07 15.74
CA LYS A 81 8.16 -5.77 16.95
C LYS A 81 6.70 -6.19 16.80
N ILE A 82 6.38 -7.38 17.27
CA ILE A 82 4.98 -7.77 17.40
C ILE A 82 4.44 -7.11 18.68
N GLY A 83 3.29 -6.48 18.57
CA GLY A 83 2.69 -5.76 19.68
C GLY A 83 1.23 -5.40 19.46
N THR A 84 0.67 -4.70 20.43
CA THR A 84 -0.71 -4.20 20.40
C THR A 84 -0.69 -2.67 20.33
N TYR A 85 -1.60 -2.11 19.54
CA TYR A 85 -1.79 -0.67 19.39
C TYR A 85 -3.28 -0.31 19.42
N THR A 86 -3.65 0.68 20.21
CA THR A 86 -5.04 1.17 20.24
C THR A 86 -5.13 2.48 19.49
N PHE A 87 -5.98 2.54 18.47
CA PHE A 87 -6.27 3.74 17.72
C PHE A 87 -7.07 4.72 18.60
N LYS A 88 -6.57 5.96 18.74
CA LYS A 88 -7.18 6.96 19.62
C LYS A 88 -8.52 7.48 19.12
N ASP A 89 -8.69 7.50 17.82
CA ASP A 89 -9.83 8.13 17.13
C ASP A 89 -11.11 7.30 17.30
N ASN A 90 -11.00 5.98 17.20
CA ASN A 90 -12.14 5.06 17.22
C ASN A 90 -12.03 3.96 18.28
N GLY A 91 -10.89 3.89 18.97
CA GLY A 91 -10.61 2.89 20.01
C GLY A 91 -10.48 1.46 19.49
N ALA A 92 -10.26 1.26 18.19
CA ALA A 92 -9.97 -0.04 17.62
C ALA A 92 -8.62 -0.57 18.13
N VAL A 93 -8.52 -1.90 18.27
CA VAL A 93 -7.34 -2.56 18.80
C VAL A 93 -6.65 -3.33 17.70
N TYR A 94 -5.42 -2.96 17.39
CA TYR A 94 -4.54 -3.64 16.46
C TYR A 94 -3.62 -4.60 17.22
N THR A 95 -3.35 -5.75 16.62
CA THR A 95 -2.33 -6.71 17.06
C THR A 95 -1.55 -7.16 15.84
N GLY A 96 -0.22 -6.97 15.85
CA GLY A 96 0.62 -7.31 14.71
C GLY A 96 1.95 -6.60 14.72
N GLU A 97 2.51 -6.39 13.55
CA GLU A 97 3.82 -5.78 13.35
C GLU A 97 3.77 -4.26 13.61
N ILE A 98 4.64 -3.78 14.48
CA ILE A 98 4.76 -2.36 14.88
C ILE A 98 6.15 -1.86 14.54
N LYS A 99 6.22 -0.69 13.92
CA LYS A 99 7.44 0.06 13.65
C LYS A 99 7.26 1.51 14.09
N GLY A 100 8.18 2.01 14.92
CA GLY A 100 8.11 3.40 15.38
C GLY A 100 6.81 3.76 16.11
N ARG A 101 6.30 2.86 16.96
CA ARG A 101 5.06 3.02 17.76
C ARG A 101 3.76 3.06 16.93
N LYS A 102 3.75 2.61 15.70
CA LYS A 102 2.55 2.53 14.84
C LYS A 102 2.48 1.18 14.14
N PRO A 103 1.27 0.69 13.84
CA PRO A 103 1.06 -0.45 12.94
C PRO A 103 1.87 -0.28 11.65
N ASN A 104 2.68 -1.26 11.29
CA ASN A 104 3.46 -1.22 10.06
C ASN A 104 3.96 -2.63 9.71
N GLY A 105 3.38 -3.22 8.71
CA GLY A 105 3.50 -4.62 8.32
C GLY A 105 2.18 -5.34 8.49
N LYS A 106 2.20 -6.64 8.75
CA LYS A 106 0.98 -7.46 8.86
C LYS A 106 0.38 -7.42 10.27
N GLY A 107 -0.94 -7.39 10.32
CA GLY A 107 -1.65 -7.46 11.58
C GLY A 107 -3.16 -7.50 11.45
N LYS A 108 -3.81 -7.61 12.60
CA LYS A 108 -5.25 -7.71 12.76
C LYS A 108 -5.77 -6.55 13.61
N THR A 109 -6.83 -5.91 13.16
CA THR A 109 -7.53 -4.87 13.91
C THR A 109 -8.96 -5.33 14.21
N VAL A 110 -9.36 -5.19 15.47
CA VAL A 110 -10.75 -5.38 15.91
C VAL A 110 -11.31 -4.01 16.24
N PHE A 111 -12.41 -3.65 15.59
CA PHE A 111 -13.12 -2.40 15.79
C PHE A 111 -14.22 -2.56 16.86
N LYS A 112 -14.61 -1.45 17.48
CA LYS A 112 -15.65 -1.45 18.53
C LYS A 112 -17.03 -1.91 18.06
N ASN A 113 -17.34 -1.71 16.79
CA ASN A 113 -18.59 -2.14 16.15
C ASN A 113 -18.59 -3.63 15.80
N GLY A 114 -17.51 -4.36 16.07
CA GLY A 114 -17.35 -5.78 15.76
C GLY A 114 -16.72 -6.08 14.41
N ASP A 115 -16.43 -5.08 13.58
CA ASP A 115 -15.67 -5.28 12.34
C ASP A 115 -14.27 -5.80 12.64
N VAL A 116 -13.72 -6.55 11.70
CA VAL A 116 -12.35 -7.07 11.79
C VAL A 116 -11.63 -6.80 10.48
N TYR A 117 -10.44 -6.21 10.56
CA TYR A 117 -9.52 -6.13 9.44
C TYR A 117 -8.30 -6.99 9.70
N GLU A 118 -7.88 -7.76 8.72
CA GLU A 118 -6.63 -8.53 8.73
C GLU A 118 -5.87 -8.28 7.44
N GLY A 119 -4.67 -7.69 7.54
CA GLY A 119 -3.92 -7.29 6.36
C GLY A 119 -2.70 -6.45 6.65
N GLU A 120 -2.28 -5.71 5.64
CA GLU A 120 -1.07 -4.91 5.67
C GLU A 120 -1.34 -3.48 6.14
N TYR A 121 -0.36 -2.93 6.86
CA TYR A 121 -0.36 -1.57 7.39
C TYR A 121 0.91 -0.82 7.01
N VAL A 122 0.78 0.45 6.68
CA VAL A 122 1.90 1.38 6.52
C VAL A 122 1.64 2.62 7.38
N LYS A 123 2.54 2.88 8.34
CA LYS A 123 2.48 4.05 9.26
C LYS A 123 1.13 4.22 9.97
N GLY A 124 0.45 3.11 10.27
CA GLY A 124 -0.83 3.10 10.99
C GLY A 124 -2.07 3.14 10.10
N LYS A 125 -1.94 3.10 8.79
CA LYS A 125 -3.04 3.03 7.83
C LYS A 125 -3.07 1.69 7.12
N ARG A 126 -4.25 1.18 6.79
CA ARG A 126 -4.44 0.00 5.96
C ARG A 126 -3.88 0.31 4.56
N GLU A 127 -2.99 -0.53 4.07
CA GLU A 127 -2.33 -0.37 2.77
C GLU A 127 -1.85 -1.74 2.28
N GLY A 128 -1.81 -1.97 0.96
CA GLY A 128 -1.48 -3.28 0.40
C GLY A 128 -2.69 -4.21 0.35
N TYR A 129 -2.52 -5.48 0.68
CA TYR A 129 -3.61 -6.45 0.66
C TYR A 129 -4.18 -6.68 2.05
N GLY A 130 -5.51 -6.86 2.13
CA GLY A 130 -6.18 -7.18 3.38
C GLY A 130 -7.65 -7.52 3.21
N THR A 131 -8.15 -8.24 4.21
CA THR A 131 -9.53 -8.68 4.31
C THR A 131 -10.23 -7.86 5.40
N TYR A 132 -11.38 -7.30 5.08
CA TYR A 132 -12.28 -6.65 6.02
C TYR A 132 -13.55 -7.48 6.18
N MET A 133 -13.88 -7.84 7.39
CA MET A 133 -15.04 -8.64 7.75
C MET A 133 -16.00 -7.81 8.57
N PHE A 134 -17.23 -7.74 8.11
CA PHE A 134 -18.33 -7.09 8.81
C PHE A 134 -19.04 -8.07 9.75
N PRO A 135 -19.68 -7.60 10.84
CA PRO A 135 -20.36 -8.46 11.82
C PRO A 135 -21.53 -9.23 11.22
N ASP A 136 -22.15 -8.71 10.16
CA ASP A 136 -23.25 -9.33 9.43
C ASP A 136 -22.83 -10.48 8.49
N GLY A 137 -21.51 -10.69 8.34
CA GLY A 137 -20.93 -11.73 7.50
C GLY A 137 -20.51 -11.25 6.10
N GLU A 138 -20.77 -10.00 5.74
CA GLU A 138 -20.19 -9.43 4.53
C GLU A 138 -18.66 -9.33 4.65
N LYS A 139 -17.99 -9.35 3.52
CA LYS A 139 -16.52 -9.34 3.49
C LYS A 139 -15.98 -8.63 2.26
N TYR A 140 -14.97 -7.81 2.45
CA TYR A 140 -14.11 -7.32 1.38
C TYR A 140 -12.75 -8.00 1.45
N ASP A 141 -12.24 -8.45 0.31
CA ASP A 141 -10.93 -9.10 0.18
C ASP A 141 -10.20 -8.48 -1.02
N GLY A 142 -9.21 -7.64 -0.77
CA GLY A 142 -8.60 -6.88 -1.85
C GLY A 142 -7.52 -5.91 -1.42
N GLN A 143 -7.24 -4.98 -2.34
CA GLN A 143 -6.24 -3.95 -2.16
C GLN A 143 -6.78 -2.76 -1.35
N TRP A 144 -5.90 -2.17 -0.56
CA TRP A 144 -6.14 -1.01 0.29
C TRP A 144 -5.12 0.08 0.01
N PHE A 145 -5.56 1.32 0.06
CA PHE A 145 -4.68 2.48 -0.02
C PHE A 145 -5.16 3.57 0.93
N GLN A 146 -4.31 3.94 1.90
CA GLN A 146 -4.59 4.96 2.91
C GLN A 146 -5.94 4.83 3.62
N ASP A 147 -6.26 3.63 4.11
CA ASP A 147 -7.52 3.23 4.78
C ASP A 147 -8.75 3.08 3.88
N GLN A 148 -8.61 3.20 2.57
CA GLN A 148 -9.71 3.06 1.60
C GLN A 148 -9.53 1.80 0.74
N GLN A 149 -10.64 1.17 0.38
CA GLN A 149 -10.66 0.10 -0.63
C GLN A 149 -10.18 0.67 -1.97
N HIS A 150 -9.21 0.00 -2.58
CA HIS A 150 -8.57 0.51 -3.78
C HIS A 150 -8.08 -0.64 -4.67
N GLY A 151 -7.85 -0.37 -5.98
CA GLY A 151 -7.32 -1.38 -6.89
C GLY A 151 -8.27 -2.55 -7.07
N ARG A 152 -7.75 -3.77 -7.20
CA ARG A 152 -8.56 -4.96 -7.38
C ARG A 152 -9.01 -5.55 -6.05
N GLY A 153 -10.31 -5.90 -5.96
CA GLY A 153 -10.87 -6.52 -4.78
C GLY A 153 -12.19 -7.22 -5.04
N ILE A 154 -12.54 -8.12 -4.14
CA ILE A 154 -13.77 -8.88 -4.17
C ILE A 154 -14.60 -8.52 -2.93
N TYR A 155 -15.83 -8.10 -3.16
CA TYR A 155 -16.81 -7.91 -2.09
C TYR A 155 -17.82 -9.06 -2.09
N TYR A 156 -18.03 -9.67 -0.96
CA TYR A 156 -18.99 -10.74 -0.74
C TYR A 156 -20.16 -10.20 0.06
N PHE A 157 -21.34 -10.24 -0.53
CA PHE A 157 -22.60 -9.80 0.07
C PHE A 157 -23.27 -10.92 0.87
N MET A 158 -24.14 -10.59 1.82
CA MET A 158 -24.90 -11.55 2.62
C MET A 158 -25.74 -12.53 1.80
N ASN A 159 -26.21 -12.11 0.63
CA ASN A 159 -27.05 -12.91 -0.27
C ASN A 159 -26.24 -13.87 -1.17
N ASN A 160 -24.99 -14.16 -0.82
CA ASN A 160 -24.03 -14.97 -1.59
C ASN A 160 -23.63 -14.38 -2.95
N ASN A 161 -24.06 -13.17 -3.28
CA ASN A 161 -23.53 -12.45 -4.42
C ASN A 161 -22.12 -11.95 -4.15
N ARG A 162 -21.36 -11.71 -5.21
CA ARG A 162 -20.06 -11.08 -5.09
C ARG A 162 -19.83 -10.06 -6.21
N TYR A 163 -19.10 -9.03 -5.89
CA TYR A 163 -18.52 -8.12 -6.87
C TYR A 163 -17.02 -8.40 -6.94
N ASP A 164 -16.51 -8.74 -8.11
CA ASP A 164 -15.07 -8.91 -8.39
C ASP A 164 -14.66 -7.84 -9.41
N GLY A 165 -13.98 -6.83 -8.96
CA GLY A 165 -13.68 -5.69 -9.82
C GLY A 165 -12.71 -4.69 -9.24
N MET A 166 -12.71 -3.50 -9.85
CA MET A 166 -11.85 -2.39 -9.47
C MET A 166 -12.55 -1.47 -8.48
N TRP A 167 -11.80 -1.04 -7.49
CA TRP A 167 -12.20 -0.13 -6.43
C TRP A 167 -11.39 1.15 -6.51
N TYR A 168 -12.01 2.27 -6.25
CA TYR A 168 -11.36 3.58 -6.17
C TYR A 168 -11.96 4.39 -5.03
N GLN A 169 -11.21 4.58 -3.94
CA GLN A 169 -11.63 5.35 -2.76
C GLN A 169 -13.00 4.89 -2.23
N ASP A 170 -13.12 3.59 -1.92
CA ASP A 170 -14.33 2.90 -1.43
C ASP A 170 -15.48 2.79 -2.45
N TYR A 171 -15.32 3.23 -3.69
CA TYR A 171 -16.31 3.08 -4.76
C TYR A 171 -15.95 1.95 -5.72
N GLN A 172 -16.97 1.22 -6.14
CA GLN A 172 -16.90 0.17 -7.17
C GLN A 172 -16.80 0.76 -8.58
#